data_77f2bf7f4c2d22216af770319cbe96f4
#
_entry.id   77f2bf7f4c2d22216af770319cbe96f4
#
_cell.length_a   1.000
_cell.length_b   1.000
_cell.length_c   1.000
_cell.angle_alpha   90.00
_cell.angle_beta   90.00
_cell.angle_gamma   90.00
#
_symmetry.space_group_name_H-M   'P 1'
#
loop_
_entity.id
_entity.type
_entity.pdbx_description
1 polymer ?
#
loop_
_entity_poly.entity_id
_entity_poly.type
_entity_poly.pdbx_seq_one_letter_code
_entity_poly.pdbx_strand_id
1 'polypeptide(L)'
;MFLTRAEVADYLDRNDHYCILTHRRPDGDTVGSAVGLCLGLRSIGKDASVLYNPEITPKYEPLMEGVTVKEPGEGNIIIAVDVAEDHMLPKAHSYLRNSVDLRIDHHGGNREFTPKALVDPQSASCAEIIWDILGELDIQMDEKMAEAIYVGTATDTGCFRYANTDVHTFDCAADCAAAGADIFGWNQLLFETHTLEKLRLQGWMAENVKIFSEGRLAVCALPKAVEERIGVSEDDLGNLSSFVRSIEGVCLAGLLREAEDGCKISLRAIPGYDAAAVCSLFGGGGHAGAAGGFIKEPLAVAEKTLMEAMLKWENS
;
A
#
# COMPACT_ATOMS: atom_id res chain seq x y z
N MET A 1 -7.47 4.53 22.29
CA MET A 1 -8.84 5.09 22.14
C MET A 1 -9.11 5.26 20.65
N PHE A 2 -10.22 4.69 20.17
CA PHE A 2 -10.65 4.90 18.77
C PHE A 2 -11.43 6.21 18.65
N LEU A 3 -11.14 6.94 17.57
CA LEU A 3 -11.73 8.25 17.23
C LEU A 3 -12.51 8.13 15.91
N THR A 4 -13.53 8.98 15.76
CA THR A 4 -14.20 9.24 14.49
C THR A 4 -13.44 10.29 13.67
N ARG A 5 -13.79 10.47 12.38
CA ARG A 5 -13.22 11.51 11.52
C ARG A 5 -13.36 12.92 12.13
N ALA A 6 -14.56 13.24 12.60
CA ALA A 6 -14.84 14.52 13.26
C ALA A 6 -14.01 14.73 14.53
N GLU A 7 -13.81 13.69 15.36
CA GLU A 7 -12.97 13.78 16.55
C GLU A 7 -11.48 13.94 16.21
N VAL A 8 -11.01 13.35 15.12
CA VAL A 8 -9.64 13.56 14.60
C VAL A 8 -9.51 15.00 14.07
N ALA A 9 -10.48 15.48 13.31
CA ALA A 9 -10.48 16.87 12.83
C ALA A 9 -10.44 17.88 14.00
N ASP A 10 -11.29 17.69 15.02
CA ASP A 10 -11.28 18.51 16.25
C ASP A 10 -9.94 18.42 17.01
N TYR A 11 -9.33 17.24 17.06
CA TYR A 11 -7.99 17.06 17.66
C TYR A 11 -6.92 17.82 16.87
N LEU A 12 -6.95 17.76 15.54
CA LEU A 12 -6.01 18.47 14.67
C LEU A 12 -6.22 19.99 14.69
N ASP A 13 -7.48 20.45 14.78
CA ASP A 13 -7.75 21.88 14.86
C ASP A 13 -7.26 22.51 16.19
N ARG A 14 -7.40 21.80 17.31
CA ARG A 14 -7.00 22.29 18.64
C ARG A 14 -5.52 22.22 18.93
N ASN A 15 -4.75 21.50 18.18
CA ASN A 15 -3.32 21.31 18.40
C ASN A 15 -2.50 21.91 17.25
N ASP A 16 -1.17 21.82 17.35
CA ASP A 16 -0.22 22.33 16.37
C ASP A 16 1.08 21.51 16.42
N HIS A 17 2.02 21.80 15.49
CA HIS A 17 3.35 21.17 15.39
C HIS A 17 3.30 19.66 15.13
N TYR A 18 2.94 19.28 13.89
CA TYR A 18 2.78 17.90 13.50
C TYR A 18 3.98 17.36 12.74
N CYS A 19 4.41 16.14 13.07
CA CYS A 19 5.33 15.36 12.28
C CYS A 19 4.67 14.05 11.85
N ILE A 20 4.49 13.86 10.54
CA ILE A 20 3.73 12.76 9.96
C ILE A 20 4.69 11.68 9.49
N LEU A 21 4.43 10.44 9.89
CA LEU A 21 5.22 9.25 9.56
C LEU A 21 4.51 8.41 8.51
N THR A 22 5.30 7.88 7.58
CA THR A 22 4.89 6.86 6.59
C THR A 22 5.39 5.48 7.00
N HIS A 23 4.83 4.41 6.43
CA HIS A 23 5.34 3.07 6.67
C HIS A 23 6.65 2.79 5.91
N ARG A 24 7.35 1.70 6.28
CA ARG A 24 8.52 1.20 5.55
C ARG A 24 8.14 0.82 4.11
N ARG A 25 9.05 1.08 3.15
CA ARG A 25 8.78 0.89 1.72
C ARG A 25 7.48 1.57 1.30
N PRO A 26 7.40 2.90 1.46
CA PRO A 26 6.16 3.63 1.28
C PRO A 26 5.63 3.47 -0.14
N ASP A 27 4.35 3.20 -0.22
CA ASP A 27 3.59 3.19 -1.47
C ASP A 27 2.84 4.52 -1.68
N GLY A 28 1.94 4.56 -2.66
CA GLY A 28 1.23 5.78 -2.98
C GLY A 28 0.24 6.19 -1.89
N ASP A 29 -0.35 5.23 -1.16
CA ASP A 29 -1.36 5.56 -0.16
C ASP A 29 -0.73 6.22 1.07
N THR A 30 0.32 5.61 1.65
CA THR A 30 0.98 6.24 2.80
C THR A 30 1.63 7.58 2.45
N VAL A 31 2.20 7.74 1.23
CA VAL A 31 2.79 9.00 0.78
C VAL A 31 1.70 10.05 0.52
N GLY A 32 0.66 9.69 -0.23
CA GLY A 32 -0.46 10.56 -0.54
C GLY A 32 -1.18 11.04 0.73
N SER A 33 -1.43 10.13 1.66
CA SER A 33 -2.02 10.42 2.97
C SER A 33 -1.16 11.39 3.78
N ALA A 34 0.16 11.15 3.85
CA ALA A 34 1.06 12.00 4.62
C ALA A 34 1.17 13.41 4.03
N VAL A 35 1.30 13.51 2.71
CA VAL A 35 1.43 14.80 2.01
C VAL A 35 0.11 15.56 2.03
N GLY A 36 -1.02 14.90 1.74
CA GLY A 36 -2.34 15.51 1.78
C GLY A 36 -2.67 16.09 3.15
N LEU A 37 -2.46 15.32 4.22
CA LEU A 37 -2.66 15.79 5.59
C LEU A 37 -1.71 16.97 5.94
N CYS A 38 -0.43 16.87 5.59
CA CYS A 38 0.57 17.91 5.84
C CYS A 38 0.18 19.24 5.18
N LEU A 39 -0.15 19.20 3.89
CA LEU A 39 -0.54 20.39 3.14
C LEU A 39 -1.87 20.97 3.63
N GLY A 40 -2.84 20.11 3.93
CA GLY A 40 -4.12 20.53 4.51
C GLY A 40 -3.93 21.27 5.83
N LEU A 41 -3.17 20.72 6.77
CA LEU A 41 -2.87 21.39 8.04
C LEU A 41 -2.14 22.72 7.85
N ARG A 42 -1.17 22.78 6.92
CA ARG A 42 -0.48 24.04 6.59
C ARG A 42 -1.41 25.11 6.03
N SER A 43 -2.41 24.74 5.24
CA SER A 43 -3.36 25.68 4.63
C SER A 43 -4.21 26.43 5.66
N ILE A 44 -4.43 25.84 6.83
CA ILE A 44 -5.11 26.47 7.97
C ILE A 44 -4.14 27.04 9.01
N GLY A 45 -2.87 27.21 8.63
CA GLY A 45 -1.84 27.90 9.44
C GLY A 45 -1.18 27.04 10.51
N LYS A 46 -1.32 25.70 10.48
CA LYS A 46 -0.62 24.79 11.40
C LYS A 46 0.79 24.50 10.91
N ASP A 47 1.72 24.26 11.83
CA ASP A 47 3.04 23.75 11.54
C ASP A 47 2.97 22.23 11.35
N ALA A 48 3.17 21.76 10.14
CA ALA A 48 3.12 20.35 9.80
C ALA A 48 4.24 19.96 8.83
N SER A 49 4.78 18.76 9.01
CA SER A 49 5.85 18.22 8.16
C SER A 49 5.75 16.71 8.06
N VAL A 50 6.30 16.15 7.00
CA VAL A 50 6.44 14.70 6.81
C VAL A 50 7.87 14.30 7.14
N LEU A 51 8.08 13.31 7.98
CA LEU A 51 9.42 12.80 8.27
C LEU A 51 9.98 12.10 7.02
N TYR A 52 11.16 12.55 6.54
CA TYR A 52 11.80 11.97 5.37
C TYR A 52 12.04 10.47 5.55
N ASN A 53 11.46 9.67 4.69
CA ASN A 53 11.62 8.22 4.71
C ASN A 53 12.69 7.81 3.69
N PRO A 54 13.84 7.24 4.12
CA PRO A 54 14.92 6.85 3.21
C PRO A 54 14.57 5.66 2.30
N GLU A 55 13.43 5.00 2.53
CA GLU A 55 12.96 3.88 1.72
C GLU A 55 11.95 4.32 0.62
N ILE A 56 11.75 5.65 0.45
CA ILE A 56 10.84 6.18 -0.59
C ILE A 56 11.36 5.85 -1.98
N THR A 57 10.44 5.49 -2.87
CA THR A 57 10.79 5.24 -4.28
C THR A 57 10.78 6.55 -5.10
N PRO A 58 11.67 6.69 -6.11
CA PRO A 58 11.80 7.94 -6.86
C PRO A 58 10.51 8.47 -7.49
N LYS A 59 9.58 7.60 -7.85
CA LYS A 59 8.30 7.98 -8.45
C LYS A 59 7.40 8.83 -7.54
N TYR A 60 7.58 8.75 -6.21
CA TYR A 60 6.83 9.52 -5.24
C TYR A 60 7.58 10.76 -4.70
N GLU A 61 8.88 10.89 -5.01
CA GLU A 61 9.67 12.06 -4.57
C GLU A 61 9.04 13.41 -4.96
N PRO A 62 8.42 13.57 -6.16
CA PRO A 62 7.80 14.84 -6.52
C PRO A 62 6.70 15.29 -5.56
N LEU A 63 5.92 14.35 -4.99
CA LEU A 63 4.90 14.68 -3.98
C LEU A 63 5.52 15.18 -2.67
N MET A 64 6.71 14.69 -2.32
CA MET A 64 7.37 15.00 -1.05
C MET A 64 8.10 16.36 -1.06
N GLU A 65 8.16 17.04 -2.21
CA GLU A 65 8.89 18.30 -2.34
C GLU A 65 8.30 19.40 -1.46
N GLY A 66 9.14 19.98 -0.61
CA GLY A 66 8.76 21.12 0.24
C GLY A 66 8.00 20.73 1.52
N VAL A 67 7.69 19.46 1.75
CA VAL A 67 6.96 19.01 2.96
C VAL A 67 7.83 18.23 3.94
N THR A 68 9.04 17.81 3.56
CA THR A 68 9.87 16.90 4.36
C THR A 68 10.79 17.60 5.34
N VAL A 69 10.97 16.93 6.51
CA VAL A 69 11.99 17.25 7.50
C VAL A 69 12.84 16.01 7.79
N LYS A 70 14.10 16.21 8.22
CA LYS A 70 15.00 15.09 8.53
C LYS A 70 14.77 14.49 9.91
N GLU A 71 14.30 15.30 10.85
CA GLU A 71 14.04 14.92 12.24
C GLU A 71 12.80 15.66 12.74
N PRO A 72 11.99 15.05 13.62
CA PRO A 72 10.89 15.75 14.29
C PRO A 72 11.40 16.93 15.10
N GLY A 73 10.65 18.02 15.14
CA GLY A 73 10.87 19.12 16.05
C GLY A 73 10.61 18.72 17.52
N GLU A 74 11.20 19.44 18.46
CA GLU A 74 10.91 19.23 19.87
C GLU A 74 9.45 19.55 20.18
N GLY A 75 8.74 18.61 20.81
CA GLY A 75 7.32 18.76 21.13
C GLY A 75 6.35 18.51 20.00
N ASN A 76 6.83 18.04 18.82
CA ASN A 76 5.92 17.64 17.76
C ASN A 76 4.97 16.53 18.20
N ILE A 77 3.71 16.66 17.75
CA ILE A 77 2.73 15.57 17.76
C ILE A 77 3.05 14.63 16.60
N ILE A 78 3.30 13.38 16.90
CA ILE A 78 3.68 12.37 15.93
C ILE A 78 2.44 11.64 15.43
N ILE A 79 2.18 11.74 14.11
CA ILE A 79 1.06 11.08 13.45
C ILE A 79 1.59 9.99 12.53
N ALA A 80 1.08 8.77 12.65
CA ALA A 80 1.35 7.70 11.68
C ALA A 80 0.15 7.53 10.76
N VAL A 81 0.36 7.59 9.45
CA VAL A 81 -0.67 7.36 8.43
C VAL A 81 -0.40 6.08 7.68
N ASP A 82 -1.45 5.28 7.46
CA ASP A 82 -1.37 4.01 6.75
C ASP A 82 -0.36 3.02 7.37
N VAL A 83 -0.34 2.96 8.69
CA VAL A 83 0.55 2.10 9.46
C VAL A 83 -0.28 1.17 10.35
N ALA A 84 -0.45 -0.08 9.92
CA ALA A 84 -1.27 -1.06 10.66
C ALA A 84 -0.64 -1.48 11.99
N GLU A 85 0.70 -1.62 12.03
CA GLU A 85 1.44 -2.07 13.21
C GLU A 85 2.78 -1.30 13.36
N ASP A 86 3.25 -1.17 14.59
CA ASP A 86 4.48 -0.43 14.94
C ASP A 86 5.74 -0.91 14.22
N HIS A 87 5.81 -2.22 13.91
CA HIS A 87 6.93 -2.80 13.18
C HIS A 87 6.97 -2.42 11.68
N MET A 88 5.88 -1.84 11.16
CA MET A 88 5.81 -1.30 9.79
C MET A 88 6.48 0.07 9.66
N LEU A 89 6.81 0.74 10.74
CA LEU A 89 7.64 1.94 10.66
C LEU A 89 9.04 1.61 10.10
N PRO A 90 9.66 2.51 9.31
CA PRO A 90 11.01 2.35 8.80
C PRO A 90 12.00 2.05 9.92
N LYS A 91 13.03 1.26 9.64
CA LYS A 91 14.08 0.97 10.64
C LYS A 91 14.74 2.25 11.16
N ALA A 92 14.94 3.24 10.28
CA ALA A 92 15.47 4.55 10.63
C ALA A 92 14.60 5.30 11.64
N HIS A 93 13.28 5.05 11.67
CA HIS A 93 12.31 5.70 12.55
C HIS A 93 11.84 4.81 13.71
N SER A 94 12.49 3.66 13.93
CA SER A 94 12.12 2.73 15.00
C SER A 94 12.16 3.32 16.42
N TYR A 95 12.92 4.38 16.62
CA TYR A 95 12.97 5.13 17.88
C TYR A 95 11.66 5.89 18.19
N LEU A 96 10.81 6.14 17.19
CA LEU A 96 9.53 6.84 17.37
C LEU A 96 8.35 5.89 17.67
N ARG A 97 8.54 4.57 17.67
CA ARG A 97 7.43 3.59 17.83
C ARG A 97 6.54 3.85 19.05
N ASN A 98 7.16 4.25 20.18
CA ASN A 98 6.44 4.52 21.41
C ASN A 98 6.03 6.00 21.57
N SER A 99 6.29 6.82 20.56
CA SER A 99 6.04 8.27 20.58
C SER A 99 4.95 8.68 19.59
N VAL A 100 4.31 7.72 18.92
CA VAL A 100 3.20 8.02 18.01
C VAL A 100 1.97 8.37 18.83
N ASP A 101 1.45 9.58 18.66
CA ASP A 101 0.29 10.11 19.38
C ASP A 101 -1.04 9.74 18.74
N LEU A 102 -1.07 9.72 17.41
CA LEU A 102 -2.25 9.44 16.60
C LEU A 102 -1.92 8.52 15.43
N ARG A 103 -2.74 7.50 15.20
CA ARG A 103 -2.74 6.69 13.99
C ARG A 103 -3.98 6.97 13.16
N ILE A 104 -3.82 7.15 11.86
CA ILE A 104 -4.90 7.20 10.87
C ILE A 104 -4.63 6.09 9.85
N ASP A 105 -5.58 5.14 9.69
CA ASP A 105 -5.33 3.91 8.96
C ASP A 105 -6.63 3.28 8.45
N HIS A 106 -6.55 2.51 7.37
CA HIS A 106 -7.67 1.74 6.85
C HIS A 106 -7.48 0.22 6.96
N HIS A 107 -6.35 -0.25 7.46
CA HIS A 107 -6.10 -1.67 7.63
C HIS A 107 -6.90 -2.27 8.79
N GLY A 108 -7.66 -3.33 8.53
CA GLY A 108 -8.37 -4.12 9.54
C GLY A 108 -7.39 -4.92 10.40
N GLY A 109 -7.08 -4.44 11.59
CA GLY A 109 -6.25 -5.13 12.56
C GLY A 109 -6.25 -4.39 13.89
N ASN A 110 -6.36 -5.12 15.01
CA ASN A 110 -6.58 -4.53 16.33
C ASN A 110 -5.31 -4.45 17.20
N ARG A 111 -4.13 -4.29 16.64
CA ARG A 111 -2.97 -4.01 17.48
C ARG A 111 -2.92 -2.52 17.78
N GLU A 112 -3.35 -2.16 18.99
CA GLU A 112 -3.21 -0.82 19.52
C GLU A 112 -1.70 -0.59 19.85
N PHE A 113 -1.06 0.32 19.11
CA PHE A 113 0.30 0.78 19.44
C PHE A 113 0.34 2.31 19.66
N THR A 114 -0.81 2.97 19.62
CA THR A 114 -0.94 4.42 19.79
C THR A 114 -2.03 4.76 20.81
N PRO A 115 -1.92 5.87 21.55
CA PRO A 115 -2.97 6.30 22.48
C PRO A 115 -4.27 6.69 21.79
N LYS A 116 -4.22 7.19 20.55
CA LYS A 116 -5.36 7.56 19.73
C LYS A 116 -5.26 6.92 18.35
N ALA A 117 -6.38 6.43 17.81
CA ALA A 117 -6.43 5.85 16.49
C ALA A 117 -7.76 6.13 15.80
N LEU A 118 -7.72 6.48 14.52
CA LEU A 118 -8.82 6.35 13.58
C LEU A 118 -8.47 5.20 12.66
N VAL A 119 -9.28 4.14 12.67
CA VAL A 119 -9.10 2.97 11.79
C VAL A 119 -10.43 2.66 11.15
N ASP A 120 -10.49 2.76 9.83
CA ASP A 120 -11.70 2.47 9.08
C ASP A 120 -11.46 1.47 7.94
N PRO A 121 -11.66 0.16 8.17
CA PRO A 121 -11.47 -0.87 7.15
C PRO A 121 -12.49 -0.84 6.00
N GLN A 122 -13.46 0.05 6.02
CA GLN A 122 -14.42 0.23 4.93
C GLN A 122 -13.91 1.26 3.91
N SER A 123 -13.01 2.16 4.30
CA SER A 123 -12.40 3.11 3.36
C SER A 123 -11.47 2.39 2.39
N ALA A 124 -11.51 2.79 1.12
CA ALA A 124 -10.72 2.18 0.07
C ALA A 124 -9.21 2.41 0.25
N SER A 125 -8.83 3.50 0.93
CA SER A 125 -7.46 3.91 1.20
C SER A 125 -7.39 4.80 2.45
N CYS A 126 -6.22 4.97 3.02
CA CYS A 126 -5.97 5.96 4.05
C CYS A 126 -6.11 7.39 3.50
N ALA A 127 -5.72 7.62 2.24
CA ALA A 127 -5.88 8.90 1.56
C ALA A 127 -7.35 9.36 1.47
N GLU A 128 -8.29 8.42 1.28
CA GLU A 128 -9.73 8.70 1.33
C GLU A 128 -10.17 9.16 2.73
N ILE A 129 -9.63 8.55 3.79
CA ILE A 129 -9.88 9.01 5.17
C ILE A 129 -9.31 10.42 5.39
N ILE A 130 -8.13 10.72 4.85
CA ILE A 130 -7.55 12.06 4.92
C ILE A 130 -8.44 13.08 4.20
N TRP A 131 -8.94 12.73 2.99
CA TRP A 131 -9.88 13.59 2.25
C TRP A 131 -11.12 13.93 3.09
N ASP A 132 -11.72 12.94 3.77
CA ASP A 132 -12.85 13.17 4.70
C ASP A 132 -12.46 14.13 5.85
N ILE A 133 -11.28 13.93 6.45
CA ILE A 133 -10.78 14.79 7.55
C ILE A 133 -10.58 16.23 7.06
N LEU A 134 -10.07 16.42 5.83
CA LEU A 134 -9.94 17.76 5.23
C LEU A 134 -11.30 18.43 5.06
N GLY A 135 -12.32 17.65 4.66
CA GLY A 135 -13.72 18.11 4.59
C GLY A 135 -14.29 18.54 5.96
N GLU A 136 -14.05 17.75 7.01
CA GLU A 136 -14.48 18.07 8.39
C GLU A 136 -13.78 19.34 8.92
N LEU A 137 -12.62 19.70 8.40
CA LEU A 137 -11.86 20.91 8.72
C LEU A 137 -12.23 22.11 7.82
N ASP A 138 -13.23 21.98 6.94
CA ASP A 138 -13.59 22.99 5.92
C ASP A 138 -12.40 23.42 5.03
N ILE A 139 -11.42 22.53 4.83
CA ILE A 139 -10.23 22.80 3.99
C ILE A 139 -10.59 22.57 2.52
N GLN A 140 -10.36 23.60 1.71
CA GLN A 140 -10.45 23.48 0.26
C GLN A 140 -9.11 22.95 -0.29
N MET A 141 -9.15 21.82 -0.99
CA MET A 141 -7.96 21.26 -1.61
C MET A 141 -7.42 22.17 -2.70
N ASP A 142 -6.12 22.43 -2.68
CA ASP A 142 -5.38 22.92 -3.83
C ASP A 142 -4.89 21.77 -4.72
N GLU A 143 -4.29 22.09 -5.85
CA GLU A 143 -3.78 21.12 -6.83
C GLU A 143 -2.83 20.09 -6.19
N LYS A 144 -1.89 20.51 -5.34
CA LYS A 144 -0.90 19.60 -4.70
C LYS A 144 -1.53 18.66 -3.67
N MET A 145 -2.48 19.17 -2.87
CA MET A 145 -3.26 18.31 -1.95
C MET A 145 -4.05 17.29 -2.73
N ALA A 146 -4.71 17.73 -3.79
CA ALA A 146 -5.54 16.87 -4.65
C ALA A 146 -4.72 15.79 -5.36
N GLU A 147 -3.53 16.12 -5.86
CA GLU A 147 -2.59 15.13 -6.43
C GLU A 147 -2.18 14.08 -5.39
N ALA A 148 -1.85 14.50 -4.17
CA ALA A 148 -1.46 13.59 -3.10
C ALA A 148 -2.59 12.61 -2.74
N ILE A 149 -3.82 13.13 -2.51
CA ILE A 149 -5.00 12.32 -2.22
C ILE A 149 -5.33 11.38 -3.39
N TYR A 150 -5.29 11.90 -4.64
CA TYR A 150 -5.53 11.08 -5.82
C TYR A 150 -4.53 9.93 -5.95
N VAL A 151 -3.24 10.20 -5.78
CA VAL A 151 -2.18 9.16 -5.85
C VAL A 151 -2.41 8.08 -4.80
N GLY A 152 -2.74 8.45 -3.57
CA GLY A 152 -3.07 7.49 -2.52
C GLY A 152 -4.26 6.61 -2.89
N THR A 153 -5.38 7.23 -3.21
CA THR A 153 -6.62 6.53 -3.57
C THR A 153 -6.46 5.66 -4.82
N ALA A 154 -5.80 6.18 -5.87
CA ALA A 154 -5.60 5.45 -7.12
C ALA A 154 -4.67 4.24 -6.95
N THR A 155 -3.61 4.34 -6.13
CA THR A 155 -2.68 3.22 -5.94
C THR A 155 -3.32 2.07 -5.16
N ASP A 156 -4.09 2.37 -4.13
CA ASP A 156 -4.69 1.35 -3.26
C ASP A 156 -5.93 0.68 -3.88
N THR A 157 -6.60 1.37 -4.79
CA THR A 157 -7.69 0.84 -5.60
C THR A 157 -7.22 0.21 -6.92
N GLY A 158 -5.90 0.20 -7.19
CA GLY A 158 -5.35 -0.27 -8.45
C GLY A 158 -5.87 0.51 -9.65
N CYS A 159 -5.97 1.82 -9.55
CA CYS A 159 -6.62 2.72 -10.49
C CYS A 159 -8.10 2.36 -10.65
N PHE A 160 -8.82 2.32 -9.53
CA PHE A 160 -10.29 2.10 -9.43
C PHE A 160 -10.78 0.76 -10.00
N ARG A 161 -9.91 -0.27 -10.01
CA ARG A 161 -10.22 -1.61 -10.56
C ARG A 161 -10.45 -2.67 -9.50
N TYR A 162 -10.08 -2.40 -8.24
CA TYR A 162 -10.21 -3.38 -7.17
C TYR A 162 -11.58 -3.30 -6.49
N ALA A 163 -11.92 -4.35 -5.75
CA ALA A 163 -13.22 -4.50 -5.11
C ALA A 163 -13.47 -3.54 -3.92
N ASN A 164 -12.43 -2.85 -3.45
CA ASN A 164 -12.53 -1.80 -2.45
C ASN A 164 -13.00 -0.45 -3.03
N THR A 165 -13.10 -0.32 -4.36
CA THR A 165 -13.61 0.89 -5.02
C THR A 165 -15.13 0.95 -4.92
N ASP A 166 -15.65 2.04 -4.40
CA ASP A 166 -17.08 2.32 -4.28
C ASP A 166 -17.46 3.75 -4.74
N VAL A 167 -18.67 4.20 -4.42
CA VAL A 167 -19.15 5.54 -4.80
C VAL A 167 -18.32 6.62 -4.09
N HIS A 168 -18.02 6.43 -2.80
CA HIS A 168 -17.23 7.39 -2.02
C HIS A 168 -15.81 7.58 -2.58
N THR A 169 -15.20 6.48 -3.03
CA THR A 169 -13.91 6.50 -3.73
C THR A 169 -13.95 7.34 -5.01
N PHE A 170 -15.04 7.24 -5.80
CA PHE A 170 -15.20 8.05 -7.01
C PHE A 170 -15.51 9.52 -6.68
N ASP A 171 -16.24 9.81 -5.61
CA ASP A 171 -16.49 11.18 -5.15
C ASP A 171 -15.16 11.84 -4.73
N CYS A 172 -14.32 11.15 -3.98
CA CYS A 172 -12.97 11.60 -3.64
C CYS A 172 -12.14 11.90 -4.91
N ALA A 173 -12.12 10.99 -5.87
CA ALA A 173 -11.39 11.19 -7.13
C ALA A 173 -11.96 12.34 -7.96
N ALA A 174 -13.29 12.55 -7.96
CA ALA A 174 -13.93 13.65 -8.66
C ALA A 174 -13.55 15.01 -8.04
N ASP A 175 -13.50 15.10 -6.72
CA ASP A 175 -13.06 16.28 -6.01
C ASP A 175 -11.57 16.59 -6.27
N CYS A 176 -10.71 15.57 -6.33
CA CYS A 176 -9.32 15.73 -6.71
C CYS A 176 -9.19 16.29 -8.14
N ALA A 177 -9.98 15.76 -9.09
CA ALA A 177 -10.01 16.26 -10.46
C ALA A 177 -10.51 17.69 -10.54
N ALA A 178 -11.54 18.04 -9.76
CA ALA A 178 -12.10 19.41 -9.71
C ALA A 178 -11.11 20.42 -9.11
N ALA A 179 -10.26 19.98 -8.17
CA ALA A 179 -9.19 20.78 -7.57
C ALA A 179 -7.95 20.90 -8.47
N GLY A 180 -7.90 20.22 -9.61
CA GLY A 180 -6.87 20.39 -10.65
C GLY A 180 -5.74 19.35 -10.62
N ALA A 181 -5.89 18.22 -9.91
CA ALA A 181 -4.89 17.15 -9.91
C ALA A 181 -4.56 16.67 -11.34
N ASP A 182 -3.29 16.47 -11.67
CA ASP A 182 -2.86 15.89 -12.94
C ASP A 182 -3.11 14.37 -12.98
N ILE A 183 -4.38 14.02 -13.11
CA ILE A 183 -4.86 12.63 -13.19
C ILE A 183 -4.15 11.85 -14.30
N PHE A 184 -3.99 12.48 -15.48
CA PHE A 184 -3.36 11.82 -16.62
C PHE A 184 -1.89 11.52 -16.36
N GLY A 185 -1.13 12.52 -15.90
CA GLY A 185 0.30 12.36 -15.63
C GLY A 185 0.57 11.32 -14.56
N TRP A 186 -0.20 11.33 -13.47
CA TRP A 186 -0.06 10.34 -12.41
C TRP A 186 -0.45 8.93 -12.85
N ASN A 187 -1.55 8.76 -13.61
CA ASN A 187 -1.93 7.45 -14.14
C ASN A 187 -0.88 6.90 -15.10
N GLN A 188 -0.36 7.75 -15.99
CA GLN A 188 0.71 7.36 -16.91
C GLN A 188 1.96 6.90 -16.13
N LEU A 189 2.40 7.67 -15.13
CA LEU A 189 3.58 7.35 -14.33
C LEU A 189 3.40 6.05 -13.53
N LEU A 190 2.26 5.88 -12.86
CA LEU A 190 2.05 4.82 -11.88
C LEU A 190 1.60 3.49 -12.49
N PHE A 191 0.81 3.54 -13.58
CA PHE A 191 0.11 2.36 -14.09
C PHE A 191 0.42 2.00 -15.54
N GLU A 192 0.86 2.95 -16.37
CA GLU A 192 1.05 2.73 -17.81
C GLU A 192 2.53 2.73 -18.23
N THR A 193 3.41 3.38 -17.45
CA THR A 193 4.85 3.43 -17.77
C THR A 193 5.57 2.27 -17.08
N HIS A 194 6.21 1.42 -17.88
CA HIS A 194 6.99 0.28 -17.42
C HIS A 194 8.37 0.27 -18.05
N THR A 195 9.36 -0.20 -17.29
CA THR A 195 10.69 -0.47 -17.84
C THR A 195 10.62 -1.63 -18.86
N LEU A 196 11.54 -1.66 -19.80
CA LEU A 196 11.61 -2.79 -20.73
C LEU A 196 11.93 -4.09 -20.00
N GLU A 197 12.71 -3.99 -18.92
CA GLU A 197 13.08 -5.10 -18.04
C GLU A 197 11.83 -5.70 -17.38
N LYS A 198 10.92 -4.89 -16.87
CA LYS A 198 9.64 -5.36 -16.34
C LYS A 198 8.78 -6.07 -17.38
N LEU A 199 8.68 -5.52 -18.60
CA LEU A 199 7.94 -6.16 -19.70
C LEU A 199 8.58 -7.50 -20.12
N ARG A 200 9.91 -7.58 -20.15
CA ARG A 200 10.63 -8.84 -20.42
C ARG A 200 10.37 -9.87 -19.32
N LEU A 201 10.35 -9.43 -18.06
CA LEU A 201 10.02 -10.32 -16.94
C LEU A 201 8.58 -10.83 -17.04
N GLN A 202 7.61 -9.96 -17.34
CA GLN A 202 6.22 -10.37 -17.55
C GLN A 202 6.08 -11.36 -18.72
N GLY A 203 6.82 -11.17 -19.82
CA GLY A 203 6.89 -12.12 -20.92
C GLY A 203 7.43 -13.48 -20.48
N TRP A 204 8.53 -13.49 -19.72
CA TRP A 204 9.07 -14.73 -19.14
C TRP A 204 8.05 -15.39 -18.17
N MET A 205 7.36 -14.62 -17.33
CA MET A 205 6.35 -15.15 -16.42
C MET A 205 5.18 -15.79 -17.18
N ALA A 206 4.72 -15.16 -18.27
CA ALA A 206 3.64 -15.71 -19.11
C ALA A 206 4.01 -17.08 -19.72
N GLU A 207 5.29 -17.29 -20.09
CA GLU A 207 5.79 -18.56 -20.61
C GLU A 207 5.97 -19.63 -19.52
N ASN A 208 6.18 -19.24 -18.25
CA ASN A 208 6.56 -20.15 -17.17
C ASN A 208 5.51 -20.30 -16.07
N VAL A 209 4.35 -19.65 -16.18
CA VAL A 209 3.24 -19.80 -15.23
C VAL A 209 2.64 -21.19 -15.33
N LYS A 210 2.34 -21.80 -14.20
CA LYS A 210 1.60 -23.06 -14.09
C LYS A 210 0.17 -22.81 -13.72
N ILE A 211 -0.75 -23.22 -14.59
CA ILE A 211 -2.19 -23.09 -14.41
C ILE A 211 -2.74 -24.48 -14.06
N PHE A 212 -3.60 -24.59 -13.05
CA PHE A 212 -4.16 -25.85 -12.55
C PHE A 212 -5.56 -25.67 -11.96
N SER A 213 -6.18 -26.73 -11.45
CA SER A 213 -7.57 -26.69 -10.94
C SER A 213 -8.55 -26.09 -11.99
N GLU A 214 -8.57 -26.70 -13.19
CA GLU A 214 -9.46 -26.27 -14.30
C GLU A 214 -9.32 -24.79 -14.67
N GLY A 215 -8.11 -24.24 -14.50
CA GLY A 215 -7.83 -22.84 -14.85
C GLY A 215 -8.00 -21.83 -13.72
N ARG A 216 -8.52 -22.23 -12.55
CA ARG A 216 -8.83 -21.32 -11.45
C ARG A 216 -7.62 -20.91 -10.60
N LEU A 217 -6.61 -21.74 -10.54
CA LEU A 217 -5.41 -21.51 -9.75
C LEU A 217 -4.18 -21.35 -10.67
N ALA A 218 -3.31 -20.41 -10.34
CA ALA A 218 -2.06 -20.21 -11.07
C ALA A 218 -0.89 -19.92 -10.11
N VAL A 219 0.29 -20.45 -10.44
CA VAL A 219 1.54 -20.19 -9.71
C VAL A 219 2.65 -19.90 -10.71
N CYS A 220 3.41 -18.83 -10.47
CA CYS A 220 4.64 -18.54 -11.16
C CYS A 220 5.79 -18.56 -10.14
N ALA A 221 6.78 -19.44 -10.38
CA ALA A 221 7.99 -19.52 -9.56
C ALA A 221 9.12 -18.79 -10.27
N LEU A 222 9.60 -17.70 -9.68
CA LEU A 222 10.61 -16.80 -10.25
C LEU A 222 11.97 -17.05 -9.60
N PRO A 223 12.95 -17.68 -10.35
CA PRO A 223 14.30 -17.85 -9.87
C PRO A 223 15.05 -16.50 -9.80
N LYS A 224 15.88 -16.32 -8.78
CA LYS A 224 16.73 -15.13 -8.64
C LYS A 224 17.64 -14.92 -9.86
N ALA A 225 18.16 -16.00 -10.44
CA ALA A 225 18.97 -15.94 -11.66
C ALA A 225 18.24 -15.34 -12.88
N VAL A 226 16.90 -15.42 -12.94
CA VAL A 226 16.08 -14.78 -13.98
C VAL A 226 15.98 -13.29 -13.73
N GLU A 227 15.71 -12.87 -12.47
CA GLU A 227 15.72 -11.47 -12.08
C GLU A 227 17.07 -10.80 -12.42
N GLU A 228 18.18 -11.42 -12.04
CA GLU A 228 19.54 -10.94 -12.31
C GLU A 228 19.85 -10.90 -13.82
N ARG A 229 19.46 -11.92 -14.58
CA ARG A 229 19.71 -11.98 -16.04
C ARG A 229 18.95 -10.89 -16.79
N ILE A 230 17.72 -10.58 -16.37
CA ILE A 230 16.89 -9.55 -17.00
C ILE A 230 17.34 -8.16 -16.54
N GLY A 231 17.86 -8.04 -15.32
CA GLY A 231 18.35 -6.79 -14.74
C GLY A 231 17.20 -5.93 -14.16
N VAL A 232 16.14 -6.57 -13.63
CA VAL A 232 15.01 -5.88 -13.03
C VAL A 232 15.40 -5.22 -11.70
N SER A 233 14.84 -4.03 -11.45
CA SER A 233 14.95 -3.33 -10.18
C SER A 233 13.93 -3.85 -9.16
N GLU A 234 14.08 -3.53 -7.87
CA GLU A 234 13.06 -3.85 -6.86
C GLU A 234 11.71 -3.17 -7.19
N ASP A 235 11.71 -1.99 -7.81
CA ASP A 235 10.50 -1.29 -8.22
C ASP A 235 9.76 -2.03 -9.34
N ASP A 236 10.47 -2.68 -10.26
CA ASP A 236 9.88 -3.50 -11.31
C ASP A 236 9.17 -4.74 -10.78
N LEU A 237 9.59 -5.22 -9.60
CA LEU A 237 9.08 -6.43 -8.96
C LEU A 237 7.75 -6.19 -8.22
N GLY A 238 7.32 -4.93 -8.11
CA GLY A 238 6.03 -4.57 -7.55
C GLY A 238 4.86 -5.09 -8.41
N ASN A 239 3.78 -5.55 -7.77
CA ASN A 239 2.53 -5.99 -8.39
C ASN A 239 2.61 -7.14 -9.42
N LEU A 240 3.72 -7.88 -9.51
CA LEU A 240 3.86 -9.03 -10.41
C LEU A 240 2.86 -10.15 -10.12
N SER A 241 2.44 -10.33 -8.88
CA SER A 241 1.39 -11.30 -8.54
C SER A 241 0.02 -10.93 -9.13
N SER A 242 -0.26 -9.64 -9.30
CA SER A 242 -1.45 -9.16 -10.00
C SER A 242 -1.41 -9.48 -11.50
N PHE A 243 -0.22 -9.50 -12.12
CA PHE A 243 -0.05 -9.95 -13.50
C PHE A 243 -0.46 -11.44 -13.66
N VAL A 244 -0.02 -12.31 -12.75
CA VAL A 244 -0.44 -13.73 -12.77
C VAL A 244 -1.94 -13.88 -12.58
N ARG A 245 -2.54 -13.09 -11.65
CA ARG A 245 -3.99 -13.12 -11.42
C ARG A 245 -4.79 -12.59 -12.61
N SER A 246 -4.22 -11.74 -13.49
CA SER A 246 -4.93 -11.19 -14.66
C SER A 246 -5.19 -12.21 -15.77
N ILE A 247 -4.66 -13.42 -15.67
CA ILE A 247 -4.93 -14.51 -16.61
C ILE A 247 -6.41 -14.89 -16.54
N GLU A 248 -7.06 -15.03 -17.69
CA GLU A 248 -8.47 -15.39 -17.79
C GLU A 248 -8.79 -16.68 -17.03
N GLY A 249 -9.83 -16.65 -16.20
CA GLY A 249 -10.27 -17.79 -15.38
C GLY A 249 -9.54 -17.93 -14.03
N VAL A 250 -8.39 -17.30 -13.84
CA VAL A 250 -7.62 -17.42 -12.59
C VAL A 250 -8.30 -16.65 -11.45
N CYS A 251 -8.65 -17.37 -10.39
CA CYS A 251 -9.31 -16.85 -9.20
C CYS A 251 -8.32 -16.59 -8.06
N LEU A 252 -7.31 -17.45 -7.90
CA LEU A 252 -6.23 -17.31 -6.93
C LEU A 252 -4.88 -17.51 -7.63
N ALA A 253 -4.02 -16.51 -7.56
CA ALA A 253 -2.69 -16.51 -8.18
C ALA A 253 -1.58 -16.38 -7.15
N GLY A 254 -0.50 -17.15 -7.32
CA GLY A 254 0.70 -17.11 -6.51
C GLY A 254 1.94 -16.74 -7.32
N LEU A 255 2.72 -15.81 -6.77
CA LEU A 255 4.08 -15.56 -7.19
C LEU A 255 5.02 -16.03 -6.08
N LEU A 256 5.95 -16.91 -6.42
CA LEU A 256 7.08 -17.29 -5.58
C LEU A 256 8.34 -16.61 -6.12
N ARG A 257 9.03 -15.85 -5.28
CA ARG A 257 10.34 -15.28 -5.62
C ARG A 257 11.42 -15.94 -4.77
N GLU A 258 12.43 -16.46 -5.42
CA GLU A 258 13.58 -17.05 -4.75
C GLU A 258 14.35 -16.01 -3.93
N ALA A 259 14.71 -16.36 -2.70
CA ALA A 259 15.48 -15.57 -1.75
C ALA A 259 16.63 -16.43 -1.18
N GLU A 260 17.53 -15.85 -0.38
CA GLU A 260 18.70 -16.56 0.16
C GLU A 260 18.32 -17.79 0.99
N ASP A 261 17.30 -17.68 1.85
CA ASP A 261 16.90 -18.72 2.81
C ASP A 261 15.54 -19.36 2.47
N GLY A 262 15.08 -19.27 1.21
CA GLY A 262 13.77 -19.80 0.82
C GLY A 262 13.08 -18.97 -0.26
N CYS A 263 11.75 -18.86 -0.19
CA CYS A 263 10.94 -18.17 -1.19
C CYS A 263 9.92 -17.23 -0.56
N LYS A 264 9.86 -15.99 -1.05
CA LYS A 264 8.77 -15.05 -0.73
C LYS A 264 7.53 -15.45 -1.51
N ILE A 265 6.38 -15.48 -0.81
CA ILE A 265 5.07 -15.71 -1.40
C ILE A 265 4.35 -14.36 -1.54
N SER A 266 3.72 -14.15 -2.68
CA SER A 266 2.75 -13.07 -2.88
C SER A 266 1.52 -13.66 -3.56
N LEU A 267 0.37 -13.66 -2.86
CA LEU A 267 -0.89 -14.15 -3.40
C LEU A 267 -1.83 -12.98 -3.73
N ARG A 268 -2.64 -13.21 -4.77
CA ARG A 268 -3.75 -12.33 -5.15
C ARG A 268 -4.98 -13.17 -5.46
N ALA A 269 -6.14 -12.75 -4.95
CA ALA A 269 -7.39 -13.45 -5.11
C ALA A 269 -8.53 -12.51 -5.55
N ILE A 270 -9.52 -13.09 -6.24
CA ILE A 270 -10.80 -12.41 -6.48
C ILE A 270 -11.75 -12.66 -5.30
N PRO A 271 -12.86 -11.90 -5.16
CA PRO A 271 -13.90 -12.20 -4.18
C PRO A 271 -14.38 -13.66 -4.25
N GLY A 272 -14.48 -14.30 -3.08
CA GLY A 272 -14.80 -15.73 -2.96
C GLY A 272 -13.58 -16.64 -2.79
N TYR A 273 -12.37 -16.10 -2.97
CA TYR A 273 -11.10 -16.75 -2.65
C TYR A 273 -10.35 -16.00 -1.55
N ASP A 274 -9.56 -16.69 -0.75
CA ASP A 274 -8.87 -16.12 0.42
C ASP A 274 -7.36 -16.38 0.37
N ALA A 275 -6.62 -15.36 -0.07
CA ALA A 275 -5.16 -15.37 -0.13
C ALA A 275 -4.53 -15.42 1.28
N ALA A 276 -5.15 -14.74 2.28
CA ALA A 276 -4.64 -14.70 3.64
C ALA A 276 -4.74 -16.09 4.32
N ALA A 277 -5.84 -16.81 4.10
CA ALA A 277 -6.02 -18.16 4.61
C ALA A 277 -4.91 -19.10 4.11
N VAL A 278 -4.54 -19.02 2.82
CA VAL A 278 -3.43 -19.81 2.27
C VAL A 278 -2.08 -19.37 2.83
N CYS A 279 -1.80 -18.05 2.87
CA CYS A 279 -0.54 -17.53 3.39
C CYS A 279 -0.34 -17.84 4.88
N SER A 280 -1.41 -17.92 5.67
CA SER A 280 -1.35 -18.24 7.11
C SER A 280 -0.74 -19.62 7.38
N LEU A 281 -0.86 -20.58 6.45
CA LEU A 281 -0.23 -21.90 6.54
C LEU A 281 1.31 -21.82 6.56
N PHE A 282 1.86 -20.71 6.10
CA PHE A 282 3.30 -20.44 6.01
C PHE A 282 3.75 -19.32 6.97
N GLY A 283 2.93 -19.04 8.01
CA GLY A 283 3.21 -17.97 8.97
C GLY A 283 3.11 -16.56 8.38
N GLY A 284 2.49 -16.43 7.22
CA GLY A 284 2.18 -15.17 6.55
C GLY A 284 0.81 -14.61 6.91
N GLY A 285 0.39 -13.54 6.22
CA GLY A 285 -0.90 -12.89 6.44
C GLY A 285 -1.18 -11.83 5.39
N GLY A 286 -2.25 -11.10 5.62
CA GLY A 286 -2.76 -10.06 4.72
C GLY A 286 -4.28 -10.04 4.68
N HIS A 287 -4.84 -9.59 3.57
CA HIS A 287 -6.27 -9.58 3.30
C HIS A 287 -6.68 -10.77 2.42
N ALA A 288 -7.98 -11.07 2.37
CA ALA A 288 -8.51 -12.12 1.51
C ALA A 288 -8.09 -11.92 0.03
N GLY A 289 -8.09 -10.68 -0.47
CA GLY A 289 -7.69 -10.37 -1.85
C GLY A 289 -6.18 -10.31 -2.10
N ALA A 290 -5.35 -10.10 -1.06
CA ALA A 290 -3.91 -9.91 -1.18
C ALA A 290 -3.18 -10.31 0.10
N ALA A 291 -2.25 -11.26 0.01
CA ALA A 291 -1.49 -11.74 1.16
C ALA A 291 -0.06 -12.10 0.78
N GLY A 292 0.81 -12.12 1.78
CA GLY A 292 2.21 -12.50 1.63
C GLY A 292 2.67 -13.49 2.70
N GLY A 293 3.75 -14.20 2.39
CA GLY A 293 4.33 -15.18 3.31
C GLY A 293 5.75 -15.58 2.90
N PHE A 294 6.28 -16.60 3.55
CA PHE A 294 7.61 -17.13 3.27
C PHE A 294 7.68 -18.63 3.46
N ILE A 295 8.20 -19.35 2.46
CA ILE A 295 8.47 -20.79 2.53
C ILE A 295 9.98 -20.98 2.63
N LYS A 296 10.45 -21.63 3.70
CA LYS A 296 11.88 -21.93 3.93
C LYS A 296 12.30 -23.20 3.21
N GLU A 297 12.12 -23.21 1.89
CA GLU A 297 12.43 -24.34 1.03
C GLU A 297 13.03 -23.85 -0.29
N PRO A 298 13.83 -24.67 -0.99
CA PRO A 298 14.28 -24.35 -2.35
C PRO A 298 13.10 -24.14 -3.30
N LEU A 299 13.27 -23.28 -4.30
CA LEU A 299 12.19 -22.80 -5.20
C LEU A 299 11.30 -23.95 -5.75
N ALA A 300 11.91 -25.03 -6.26
CA ALA A 300 11.15 -26.14 -6.84
C ALA A 300 10.30 -26.90 -5.82
N VAL A 301 10.74 -26.97 -4.55
CA VAL A 301 9.98 -27.58 -3.45
C VAL A 301 8.89 -26.62 -2.99
N ALA A 302 9.24 -25.36 -2.79
CA ALA A 302 8.31 -24.30 -2.38
C ALA A 302 7.15 -24.14 -3.37
N GLU A 303 7.42 -24.22 -4.68
CA GLU A 303 6.40 -24.18 -5.73
C GLU A 303 5.38 -25.31 -5.56
N LYS A 304 5.85 -26.55 -5.39
CA LYS A 304 4.99 -27.71 -5.19
C LYS A 304 4.18 -27.57 -3.89
N THR A 305 4.83 -27.18 -2.81
CA THR A 305 4.20 -26.97 -1.50
C THR A 305 3.09 -25.92 -1.57
N LEU A 306 3.33 -24.79 -2.27
CA LEU A 306 2.32 -23.76 -2.46
C LEU A 306 1.15 -24.25 -3.31
N MET A 307 1.40 -24.94 -4.42
CA MET A 307 0.34 -25.51 -5.27
C MET A 307 -0.55 -26.49 -4.50
N GLU A 308 0.05 -27.37 -3.68
CA GLU A 308 -0.69 -28.30 -2.83
C GLU A 308 -1.54 -27.59 -1.76
N ALA A 309 -1.01 -26.52 -1.16
CA ALA A 309 -1.73 -25.71 -0.19
C ALA A 309 -2.94 -25.00 -0.82
N MET A 310 -2.77 -24.41 -2.00
CA MET A 310 -3.84 -23.75 -2.76
C MET A 310 -4.95 -24.75 -3.13
N LEU A 311 -4.59 -25.94 -3.65
CA LEU A 311 -5.55 -26.99 -3.98
C LEU A 311 -6.31 -27.49 -2.74
N LYS A 312 -5.60 -27.68 -1.61
CA LYS A 312 -6.23 -28.11 -0.36
C LYS A 312 -7.22 -27.08 0.15
N TRP A 313 -6.86 -25.80 0.07
CA TRP A 313 -7.75 -24.70 0.47
C TRP A 313 -9.00 -24.65 -0.42
N GLU A 314 -8.85 -24.75 -1.74
CA GLU A 314 -9.98 -24.70 -2.69
C GLU A 314 -10.97 -25.86 -2.49
N ASN A 315 -10.49 -27.02 -2.02
CA ASN A 315 -11.32 -28.22 -1.79
C ASN A 315 -11.86 -28.31 -0.35
N SER A 316 -11.59 -27.33 0.52
CA SER A 316 -12.08 -27.33 1.90
C SER A 316 -13.38 -26.53 2.04
#